data_b826ba727b8c0cd725b84f200969b098
#
_entry.id   b826ba727b8c0cd725b84f200969b098
#
_cell.length_a   1.000
_cell.length_b   1.000
_cell.length_c   1.000
_cell.angle_alpha   90.00
_cell.angle_beta   90.00
_cell.angle_gamma   90.00
#
_symmetry.space_group_name_H-M   'P 1'
#
loop_
_entity.id
_entity.type
_entity.pdbx_description
1 polymer ?
#
loop_
_entity_poly.entity_id
_entity_poly.type
_entity_poly.pdbx_seq_one_letter_code
_entity_poly.pdbx_strand_id
1 'polypeptide(L)'
;MTKKTQLKGTLILVLTAILWGASFVSQNEGVKSIDAIAFNGIRSFMGAFALIPVAVVTELIKIKRGTYIKPTKKENKTLLTGGICCGIALCTASTLQTMGVDAGAGVSAFITAMYIVFVPVFGLFLKQKVQFKVWVAVMLGMLGLYLICGSFKLKMNQIYLIACSIFFAVHILTVDYFSPKVNGVKLSCIQFFVVGIIDCTIMLFRGVPSFVDVISCGGSLLYAGIVSCAVAYTLQIIGQQYTSPTAGSLAMSLESVFAVLSGWLIQGIVLKENEIIGCVIVFAAIILVQIPDGIFRRKNKVNT
;
A
#
# COMPACT_ATOMS: atom_id res chain seq x y z
N MET A 1 -6.42 22.59 -4.09
CA MET A 1 -7.20 21.51 -4.74
C MET A 1 -8.68 21.75 -4.51
N THR A 2 -9.54 21.52 -5.52
CA THR A 2 -11.00 21.62 -5.34
C THR A 2 -11.53 20.38 -4.59
N LYS A 3 -12.67 20.53 -3.86
CA LYS A 3 -13.32 19.39 -3.18
C LYS A 3 -13.64 18.24 -4.14
N LYS A 4 -14.03 18.55 -5.39
CA LYS A 4 -14.32 17.55 -6.43
C LYS A 4 -13.08 16.75 -6.85
N THR A 5 -11.93 17.41 -6.96
CA THR A 5 -10.65 16.76 -7.32
C THR A 5 -10.18 15.82 -6.20
N GLN A 6 -10.32 16.27 -4.94
CA GLN A 6 -9.97 15.45 -3.78
C GLN A 6 -10.86 14.21 -3.66
N LEU A 7 -12.18 14.36 -3.87
CA LEU A 7 -13.11 13.23 -3.88
C LEU A 7 -12.74 12.19 -4.94
N LYS A 8 -12.38 12.64 -6.16
CA LYS A 8 -11.91 11.74 -7.22
C LYS A 8 -10.69 10.94 -6.78
N GLY A 9 -9.69 11.59 -6.20
CA GLY A 9 -8.50 10.91 -5.67
C GLY A 9 -8.85 9.89 -4.59
N THR A 10 -9.71 10.27 -3.63
CA THR A 10 -10.17 9.38 -2.57
C THR A 10 -10.89 8.14 -3.13
N LEU A 11 -11.78 8.30 -4.11
CA LEU A 11 -12.48 7.17 -4.73
C LEU A 11 -11.51 6.21 -5.45
N ILE A 12 -10.50 6.74 -6.13
CA ILE A 12 -9.44 5.92 -6.75
C ILE A 12 -8.70 5.12 -5.67
N LEU A 13 -8.36 5.73 -4.53
CA LEU A 13 -7.65 5.07 -3.44
C LEU A 13 -8.52 4.05 -2.69
N VAL A 14 -9.83 4.27 -2.59
CA VAL A 14 -10.77 3.26 -2.09
C VAL A 14 -10.81 2.05 -3.02
N LEU A 15 -10.86 2.26 -4.34
CA LEU A 15 -10.76 1.15 -5.30
C LEU A 15 -9.43 0.40 -5.14
N THR A 16 -8.32 1.11 -4.95
CA THR A 16 -7.02 0.52 -4.62
C THR A 16 -7.11 -0.37 -3.39
N ALA A 17 -7.74 0.11 -2.32
CA ALA A 17 -7.93 -0.62 -1.07
C ALA A 17 -8.74 -1.92 -1.24
N ILE A 18 -9.80 -1.91 -2.08
CA ILE A 18 -10.56 -3.11 -2.43
C ILE A 18 -9.66 -4.16 -3.08
N LEU A 19 -8.88 -3.75 -4.08
CA LEU A 19 -8.00 -4.65 -4.82
C LEU A 19 -6.87 -5.21 -3.93
N TRP A 20 -6.32 -4.39 -3.04
CA TRP A 20 -5.30 -4.84 -2.10
C TRP A 20 -5.85 -5.74 -1.02
N GLY A 21 -7.07 -5.51 -0.53
CA GLY A 21 -7.72 -6.37 0.43
C GLY A 21 -7.76 -7.83 -0.04
N ALA A 22 -8.21 -8.06 -1.26
CA ALA A 22 -8.19 -9.39 -1.87
C ALA A 22 -6.75 -9.89 -2.16
N SER A 23 -5.79 -8.99 -2.38
CA SER A 23 -4.39 -9.36 -2.59
C SER A 23 -3.73 -10.00 -1.36
N PHE A 24 -4.17 -9.68 -0.14
CA PHE A 24 -3.68 -10.35 1.07
C PHE A 24 -4.02 -11.84 1.08
N VAL A 25 -5.22 -12.22 0.63
CA VAL A 25 -5.60 -13.63 0.45
C VAL A 25 -4.71 -14.29 -0.59
N SER A 26 -4.52 -13.63 -1.74
CA SER A 26 -3.65 -14.13 -2.82
C SER A 26 -2.21 -14.33 -2.34
N GLN A 27 -1.64 -13.39 -1.59
CA GLN A 27 -0.29 -13.51 -1.02
C GLN A 27 -0.22 -14.65 0.00
N ASN A 28 -1.20 -14.74 0.90
CA ASN A 28 -1.26 -15.79 1.91
C ASN A 28 -1.30 -17.19 1.29
N GLU A 29 -2.05 -17.38 0.19
CA GLU A 29 -2.06 -18.64 -0.54
C GLU A 29 -0.76 -18.89 -1.31
N GLY A 30 -0.20 -17.85 -1.94
CA GLY A 30 1.01 -17.97 -2.76
C GLY A 30 2.25 -18.41 -1.97
N VAL A 31 2.44 -17.88 -0.77
CA VAL A 31 3.60 -18.21 0.07
C VAL A 31 3.55 -19.61 0.68
N LYS A 32 2.46 -20.35 0.53
CA LYS A 32 2.38 -21.76 0.90
C LYS A 32 3.13 -22.65 -0.10
N SER A 33 3.31 -22.19 -1.34
CA SER A 33 3.95 -22.98 -2.42
C SER A 33 5.38 -22.56 -2.68
N ILE A 34 5.70 -21.27 -2.58
CA ILE A 34 7.05 -20.73 -2.85
C ILE A 34 7.49 -19.73 -1.77
N ASP A 35 8.81 -19.55 -1.64
CA ASP A 35 9.39 -18.59 -0.68
C ASP A 35 8.82 -17.18 -0.91
N ALA A 36 8.63 -16.44 0.20
CA ALA A 36 8.02 -15.10 0.19
C ALA A 36 8.76 -14.11 -0.71
N ILE A 37 10.10 -14.16 -0.74
CA ILE A 37 10.93 -13.27 -1.58
C ILE A 37 10.77 -13.65 -3.05
N ALA A 38 10.76 -14.97 -3.36
CA ALA A 38 10.51 -15.45 -4.71
C ALA A 38 9.13 -15.02 -5.21
N PHE A 39 8.09 -15.18 -4.38
CA PHE A 39 6.74 -14.73 -4.71
C PHE A 39 6.69 -13.22 -4.98
N ASN A 40 7.32 -12.40 -4.11
CA ASN A 40 7.33 -10.94 -4.26
C ASN A 40 8.10 -10.49 -5.52
N GLY A 41 9.24 -11.11 -5.81
CA GLY A 41 10.02 -10.81 -7.01
C GLY A 41 9.30 -11.16 -8.30
N ILE A 42 8.72 -12.37 -8.38
CA ILE A 42 8.01 -12.84 -9.58
C ILE A 42 6.77 -11.97 -9.86
N ARG A 43 5.90 -11.75 -8.84
CA ARG A 43 4.71 -10.90 -9.03
C ARG A 43 5.08 -9.46 -9.42
N SER A 44 6.20 -8.95 -8.93
CA SER A 44 6.67 -7.60 -9.25
C SER A 44 7.11 -7.48 -10.70
N PHE A 45 7.87 -8.45 -11.21
CA PHE A 45 8.18 -8.48 -12.64
C PHE A 45 6.93 -8.65 -13.51
N MET A 46 5.98 -9.51 -13.11
CA MET A 46 4.71 -9.64 -13.83
C MET A 46 3.99 -8.29 -13.91
N GLY A 47 3.93 -7.55 -12.78
CA GLY A 47 3.35 -6.20 -12.74
C GLY A 47 4.09 -5.21 -13.62
N ALA A 48 5.42 -5.20 -13.57
CA ALA A 48 6.26 -4.33 -14.39
C ALA A 48 6.06 -4.58 -15.89
N PHE A 49 6.11 -5.84 -16.32
CA PHE A 49 5.90 -6.22 -17.73
C PHE A 49 4.49 -5.90 -18.21
N ALA A 50 3.46 -6.11 -17.37
CA ALA A 50 2.09 -5.75 -17.70
C ALA A 50 1.90 -4.23 -17.88
N LEU A 51 2.69 -3.40 -17.23
CA LEU A 51 2.63 -1.94 -17.33
C LEU A 51 3.33 -1.39 -18.59
N ILE A 52 4.24 -2.13 -19.21
CA ILE A 52 4.92 -1.67 -20.45
C ILE A 52 3.90 -1.36 -21.55
N PRO A 53 3.01 -2.30 -21.98
CA PRO A 53 2.03 -1.99 -23.02
C PRO A 53 1.09 -0.87 -22.62
N VAL A 54 0.71 -0.75 -21.33
CA VAL A 54 -0.14 0.35 -20.84
C VAL A 54 0.58 1.69 -21.00
N ALA A 55 1.87 1.76 -20.67
CA ALA A 55 2.67 2.97 -20.83
C ALA A 55 2.79 3.36 -22.30
N VAL A 56 3.07 2.39 -23.19
CA VAL A 56 3.17 2.61 -24.64
C VAL A 56 1.83 3.09 -25.22
N VAL A 57 0.75 2.38 -24.94
CA VAL A 57 -0.59 2.73 -25.44
C VAL A 57 -1.03 4.12 -24.98
N THR A 58 -0.79 4.46 -23.72
CA THR A 58 -1.13 5.80 -23.20
C THR A 58 -0.33 6.90 -23.90
N GLU A 59 0.92 6.68 -24.26
CA GLU A 59 1.70 7.63 -25.07
C GLU A 59 1.20 7.72 -26.51
N LEU A 60 0.92 6.60 -27.15
CA LEU A 60 0.39 6.57 -28.52
C LEU A 60 -0.95 7.32 -28.61
N ILE A 61 -1.84 7.15 -27.62
CA ILE A 61 -3.10 7.92 -27.54
C ILE A 61 -2.83 9.41 -27.42
N LYS A 62 -1.85 9.85 -26.61
CA LYS A 62 -1.47 11.26 -26.50
C LYS A 62 -0.91 11.81 -27.82
N ILE A 63 -0.08 11.04 -28.52
CA ILE A 63 0.46 11.41 -29.82
C ILE A 63 -0.70 11.58 -30.83
N LYS A 64 -1.61 10.61 -30.90
CA LYS A 64 -2.76 10.65 -31.82
C LYS A 64 -3.70 11.81 -31.53
N ARG A 65 -3.82 12.23 -30.25
CA ARG A 65 -4.63 13.39 -29.83
C ARG A 65 -3.90 14.74 -29.95
N GLY A 66 -2.63 14.76 -30.37
CA GLY A 66 -1.83 15.99 -30.46
C GLY A 66 -1.49 16.58 -29.08
N THR A 67 -1.64 15.82 -28.00
CA THR A 67 -1.38 16.27 -26.62
C THR A 67 -0.07 15.72 -26.04
N TYR A 68 0.72 15.03 -26.86
CA TYR A 68 2.00 14.49 -26.45
C TYR A 68 3.07 15.59 -26.35
N ILE A 69 3.63 15.74 -25.18
CA ILE A 69 4.80 16.62 -24.93
C ILE A 69 5.98 15.72 -24.63
N LYS A 70 7.05 15.84 -25.42
CA LYS A 70 8.28 15.07 -25.21
C LYS A 70 8.90 15.47 -23.85
N PRO A 71 9.13 14.50 -22.94
CA PRO A 71 9.67 14.81 -21.63
C PRO A 71 11.10 15.36 -21.75
N THR A 72 11.42 16.33 -20.93
CA THR A 72 12.76 16.93 -20.83
C THR A 72 13.75 15.96 -20.17
N LYS A 73 15.05 16.19 -20.34
CA LYS A 73 16.09 15.41 -19.63
C LYS A 73 15.91 15.46 -18.11
N LYS A 74 15.46 16.59 -17.57
CA LYS A 74 15.20 16.78 -16.14
C LYS A 74 14.03 15.91 -15.67
N GLU A 75 12.94 15.88 -16.43
CA GLU A 75 11.77 15.03 -16.12
C GLU A 75 12.11 13.55 -16.17
N ASN A 76 12.88 13.12 -17.19
CA ASN A 76 13.35 11.73 -17.27
C ASN A 76 14.26 11.36 -16.09
N LYS A 77 15.17 12.25 -15.68
CA LYS A 77 16.00 12.05 -14.48
C LYS A 77 15.13 11.95 -13.22
N THR A 78 14.13 12.83 -13.08
CA THR A 78 13.20 12.81 -11.95
C THR A 78 12.36 11.53 -11.93
N LEU A 79 11.90 11.06 -13.10
CA LEU A 79 11.18 9.80 -13.24
C LEU A 79 12.03 8.60 -12.81
N LEU A 80 13.25 8.51 -13.30
CA LEU A 80 14.16 7.41 -12.97
C LEU A 80 14.52 7.43 -11.47
N THR A 81 14.92 8.58 -10.94
CA THR A 81 15.23 8.72 -9.50
C THR A 81 14.01 8.39 -8.63
N GLY A 82 12.83 8.92 -9.01
CA GLY A 82 11.57 8.64 -8.31
C GLY A 82 11.21 7.15 -8.35
N GLY A 83 11.35 6.51 -9.51
CA GLY A 83 11.10 5.08 -9.66
C GLY A 83 12.04 4.22 -8.82
N ILE A 84 13.32 4.58 -8.75
CA ILE A 84 14.30 3.87 -7.91
C ILE A 84 13.99 4.09 -6.43
N CYS A 85 13.77 5.33 -5.99
CA CYS A 85 13.45 5.62 -4.59
C CYS A 85 12.14 4.95 -4.14
N CYS A 86 11.07 5.06 -4.94
CA CYS A 86 9.82 4.36 -4.67
C CYS A 86 10.01 2.84 -4.69
N GLY A 87 10.80 2.32 -5.63
CA GLY A 87 11.06 0.89 -5.77
C GLY A 87 11.82 0.31 -4.59
N ILE A 88 12.85 0.99 -4.07
CA ILE A 88 13.60 0.54 -2.87
C ILE A 88 12.68 0.54 -1.64
N ALA A 89 11.93 1.63 -1.42
CA ALA A 89 10.99 1.71 -0.30
C ALA A 89 9.90 0.63 -0.40
N LEU A 90 9.36 0.42 -1.61
CA LEU A 90 8.36 -0.60 -1.88
C LEU A 90 8.93 -2.02 -1.73
N CYS A 91 10.14 -2.28 -2.22
CA CYS A 91 10.81 -3.57 -2.09
C CYS A 91 10.89 -3.96 -0.61
N THR A 92 11.46 -3.10 0.22
CA THR A 92 11.57 -3.37 1.67
C THR A 92 10.20 -3.59 2.30
N ALA A 93 9.21 -2.72 1.99
CA ALA A 93 7.86 -2.84 2.53
C ALA A 93 7.16 -4.14 2.10
N SER A 94 7.12 -4.41 0.79
CA SER A 94 6.36 -5.53 0.24
C SER A 94 7.00 -6.89 0.52
N THR A 95 8.33 -6.96 0.60
CA THR A 95 9.04 -8.19 0.99
C THR A 95 8.75 -8.53 2.45
N LEU A 96 8.87 -7.55 3.36
CA LEU A 96 8.50 -7.74 4.77
C LEU A 96 7.02 -8.10 4.92
N GLN A 97 6.12 -7.47 4.14
CA GLN A 97 4.70 -7.83 4.13
C GLN A 97 4.48 -9.29 3.73
N THR A 98 5.12 -9.72 2.64
CA THR A 98 4.96 -11.08 2.13
C THR A 98 5.57 -12.12 3.09
N MET A 99 6.67 -11.78 3.78
CA MET A 99 7.24 -12.63 4.85
C MET A 99 6.35 -12.74 6.09
N GLY A 100 5.48 -11.75 6.33
CA GLY A 100 4.59 -11.72 7.48
C GLY A 100 3.16 -12.20 7.19
N VAL A 101 2.81 -12.43 5.92
CA VAL A 101 1.41 -12.63 5.49
C VAL A 101 0.78 -13.93 5.99
N ASP A 102 1.57 -14.92 6.42
CA ASP A 102 1.12 -16.16 7.04
C ASP A 102 0.47 -15.96 8.43
N ALA A 103 0.53 -14.75 9.00
CA ALA A 103 -0.28 -14.36 10.15
C ALA A 103 -1.80 -14.43 9.87
N GLY A 104 -2.19 -14.58 8.60
CA GLY A 104 -3.56 -14.55 8.09
C GLY A 104 -3.87 -13.23 7.39
N ALA A 105 -4.65 -13.27 6.32
CA ALA A 105 -4.90 -12.13 5.44
C ALA A 105 -5.45 -10.91 6.20
N GLY A 106 -6.47 -11.09 7.04
CA GLY A 106 -7.08 -10.00 7.83
C GLY A 106 -6.11 -9.39 8.82
N VAL A 107 -5.43 -10.21 9.65
CA VAL A 107 -4.47 -9.75 10.65
C VAL A 107 -3.30 -9.03 9.98
N SER A 108 -2.78 -9.58 8.89
CA SER A 108 -1.69 -8.97 8.13
C SER A 108 -2.07 -7.60 7.57
N ALA A 109 -3.26 -7.46 7.01
CA ALA A 109 -3.75 -6.19 6.49
C ALA A 109 -3.95 -5.15 7.61
N PHE A 110 -4.48 -5.53 8.79
CA PHE A 110 -4.64 -4.60 9.90
C PHE A 110 -3.31 -4.11 10.45
N ILE A 111 -2.31 -4.99 10.63
CA ILE A 111 -0.99 -4.57 11.10
C ILE A 111 -0.30 -3.70 10.05
N THR A 112 -0.39 -4.06 8.78
CA THR A 112 0.15 -3.24 7.68
C THR A 112 -0.49 -1.85 7.67
N ALA A 113 -1.82 -1.75 7.88
CA ALA A 113 -2.53 -0.48 7.90
C ALA A 113 -2.07 0.50 9.01
N MET A 114 -1.21 0.07 9.94
CA MET A 114 -0.54 0.98 10.89
C MET A 114 0.31 2.06 10.21
N TYR A 115 0.62 1.94 8.91
CA TYR A 115 1.25 3.04 8.15
C TYR A 115 0.46 4.36 8.25
N ILE A 116 -0.85 4.31 8.52
CA ILE A 116 -1.69 5.50 8.73
C ILE A 116 -1.21 6.35 9.92
N VAL A 117 -0.60 5.71 10.90
CA VAL A 117 -0.01 6.35 12.06
C VAL A 117 1.37 6.90 11.73
N PHE A 118 2.18 6.09 11.01
CA PHE A 118 3.55 6.48 10.67
C PHE A 118 3.62 7.60 9.63
N VAL A 119 2.69 7.65 8.66
CA VAL A 119 2.65 8.72 7.64
C VAL A 119 2.60 10.13 8.28
N PRO A 120 1.67 10.48 9.17
CA PRO A 120 1.67 11.79 9.81
C PRO A 120 2.84 11.97 10.80
N VAL A 121 3.30 10.90 11.47
CA VAL A 121 4.49 10.98 12.34
C VAL A 121 5.73 11.37 11.53
N PHE A 122 5.97 10.72 10.40
CA PHE A 122 7.07 11.11 9.50
C PHE A 122 6.84 12.48 8.86
N GLY A 123 5.58 12.87 8.67
CA GLY A 123 5.22 14.22 8.24
C GLY A 123 5.76 15.31 9.18
N LEU A 124 5.91 15.04 10.51
CA LEU A 124 6.55 15.96 11.43
C LEU A 124 8.00 16.27 11.06
N PHE A 125 8.77 15.26 10.67
CA PHE A 125 10.16 15.46 10.22
C PHE A 125 10.22 16.28 8.92
N LEU A 126 9.14 16.28 8.15
CA LEU A 126 8.94 17.12 6.97
C LEU A 126 8.32 18.48 7.31
N LYS A 127 8.34 18.88 8.62
CA LYS A 127 7.78 20.14 9.15
C LYS A 127 6.26 20.29 8.94
N GLN A 128 5.53 19.21 8.74
CA GLN A 128 4.07 19.19 8.71
C GLN A 128 3.52 19.28 10.14
N LYS A 129 2.46 20.05 10.35
CA LYS A 129 1.82 20.13 11.67
C LYS A 129 0.96 18.89 11.91
N VAL A 130 1.29 18.09 12.92
CA VAL A 130 0.51 16.91 13.33
C VAL A 130 -0.46 17.32 14.44
N GLN A 131 -1.71 16.96 14.27
CA GLN A 131 -2.80 17.31 15.19
C GLN A 131 -2.84 16.36 16.38
N PHE A 132 -3.36 16.83 17.52
CA PHE A 132 -3.48 16.03 18.74
C PHE A 132 -4.28 14.71 18.53
N LYS A 133 -5.33 14.75 17.71
CA LYS A 133 -6.13 13.54 17.37
C LYS A 133 -5.31 12.40 16.75
N VAL A 134 -4.20 12.71 16.08
CA VAL A 134 -3.29 11.70 15.52
C VAL A 134 -2.63 10.91 16.65
N TRP A 135 -2.21 11.58 17.72
CA TRP A 135 -1.62 10.91 18.88
C TRP A 135 -2.62 10.00 19.59
N VAL A 136 -3.89 10.44 19.70
CA VAL A 136 -4.97 9.59 20.22
C VAL A 136 -5.17 8.37 19.33
N ALA A 137 -5.13 8.56 18.01
CA ALA A 137 -5.23 7.44 17.06
C ALA A 137 -4.05 6.46 17.16
N VAL A 138 -2.83 6.97 17.43
CA VAL A 138 -1.65 6.12 17.70
C VAL A 138 -1.91 5.22 18.91
N MET A 139 -2.37 5.78 20.01
CA MET A 139 -2.66 5.01 21.23
C MET A 139 -3.76 3.96 21.00
N LEU A 140 -4.82 4.33 20.29
CA LEU A 140 -5.88 3.40 19.91
C LEU A 140 -5.37 2.31 18.97
N GLY A 141 -4.53 2.68 18.00
CA GLY A 141 -3.90 1.73 17.10
C GLY A 141 -3.03 0.70 17.83
N MET A 142 -2.22 1.14 18.80
CA MET A 142 -1.41 0.24 19.64
C MET A 142 -2.28 -0.70 20.49
N LEU A 143 -3.39 -0.18 21.06
CA LEU A 143 -4.34 -1.01 21.82
C LEU A 143 -5.00 -2.05 20.91
N GLY A 144 -5.48 -1.63 19.73
CA GLY A 144 -6.08 -2.54 18.76
C GLY A 144 -5.09 -3.61 18.29
N LEU A 145 -3.84 -3.23 18.02
CA LEU A 145 -2.77 -4.18 17.67
C LEU A 145 -2.50 -5.19 18.78
N TYR A 146 -2.48 -4.74 20.03
CA TYR A 146 -2.34 -5.64 21.19
C TYR A 146 -3.45 -6.69 21.23
N LEU A 147 -4.70 -6.29 21.01
CA LEU A 147 -5.86 -7.22 21.00
C LEU A 147 -5.79 -8.19 19.82
N ILE A 148 -5.35 -7.72 18.63
CA ILE A 148 -5.18 -8.58 17.45
C ILE A 148 -4.08 -9.61 17.68
N CYS A 149 -2.95 -9.20 18.26
CA CYS A 149 -1.82 -10.10 18.52
C CYS A 149 -2.05 -11.05 19.70
N GLY A 150 -2.96 -10.71 20.62
CA GLY A 150 -3.32 -11.53 21.79
C GLY A 150 -2.24 -11.64 22.86
N SER A 151 -1.08 -11.02 22.69
CA SER A 151 0.00 -10.99 23.70
C SER A 151 1.02 -9.91 23.40
N PHE A 152 1.85 -9.54 24.39
CA PHE A 152 3.03 -8.69 24.18
C PHE A 152 4.21 -9.42 23.51
N LYS A 153 4.17 -10.77 23.45
CA LYS A 153 5.18 -11.54 22.72
C LYS A 153 4.75 -11.62 21.26
N LEU A 154 5.29 -10.71 20.47
CA LEU A 154 5.04 -10.68 19.02
C LEU A 154 5.71 -11.89 18.37
N LYS A 155 4.97 -12.57 17.51
CA LYS A 155 5.53 -13.56 16.61
C LYS A 155 6.36 -12.89 15.52
N MET A 156 7.30 -13.62 14.91
CA MET A 156 8.22 -13.07 13.92
C MET A 156 7.47 -12.50 12.70
N ASN A 157 6.40 -13.15 12.23
CA ASN A 157 5.56 -12.66 11.16
C ASN A 157 4.90 -11.31 11.49
N GLN A 158 4.47 -11.10 12.73
CA GLN A 158 3.89 -9.80 13.16
C GLN A 158 4.97 -8.71 13.25
N ILE A 159 6.21 -9.05 13.63
CA ILE A 159 7.34 -8.09 13.61
C ILE A 159 7.63 -7.65 12.18
N TYR A 160 7.63 -8.58 11.21
CA TYR A 160 7.76 -8.24 9.80
C TYR A 160 6.67 -7.28 9.32
N LEU A 161 5.42 -7.49 9.74
CA LEU A 161 4.29 -6.63 9.36
C LEU A 161 4.37 -5.22 9.99
N ILE A 162 4.84 -5.12 11.25
CA ILE A 162 5.08 -3.82 11.88
C ILE A 162 6.19 -3.06 11.15
N ALA A 163 7.30 -3.73 10.86
CA ALA A 163 8.38 -3.12 10.07
C ALA A 163 7.89 -2.72 8.67
N CYS A 164 7.12 -3.59 8.01
CA CYS A 164 6.48 -3.31 6.73
C CYS A 164 5.65 -2.03 6.77
N SER A 165 4.83 -1.81 7.81
CA SER A 165 3.99 -0.61 7.92
C SER A 165 4.80 0.69 8.01
N ILE A 166 5.99 0.65 8.62
CA ILE A 166 6.93 1.77 8.65
C ILE A 166 7.44 2.08 7.22
N PHE A 167 7.88 1.05 6.49
CA PHE A 167 8.40 1.23 5.14
C PHE A 167 7.31 1.59 4.13
N PHE A 168 6.07 1.12 4.30
CA PHE A 168 4.95 1.63 3.51
C PHE A 168 4.67 3.10 3.76
N ALA A 169 4.80 3.59 4.99
CA ALA A 169 4.68 5.02 5.25
C ALA A 169 5.76 5.82 4.50
N VAL A 170 7.00 5.33 4.48
CA VAL A 170 8.09 5.93 3.68
C VAL A 170 7.75 5.89 2.19
N HIS A 171 7.27 4.75 1.68
CA HIS A 171 6.86 4.60 0.28
C HIS A 171 5.74 5.59 -0.09
N ILE A 172 4.68 5.70 0.73
CA ILE A 172 3.56 6.62 0.50
C ILE A 172 4.06 8.07 0.41
N LEU A 173 4.95 8.51 1.31
CA LEU A 173 5.52 9.85 1.28
C LEU A 173 6.44 10.07 0.07
N THR A 174 7.17 9.04 -0.34
CA THR A 174 8.03 9.08 -1.53
C THR A 174 7.19 9.20 -2.80
N VAL A 175 6.11 8.42 -2.91
CA VAL A 175 5.14 8.53 -4.01
C VAL A 175 4.48 9.90 -4.03
N ASP A 176 4.07 10.45 -2.89
CA ASP A 176 3.48 11.79 -2.80
C ASP A 176 4.43 12.86 -3.34
N TYR A 177 5.72 12.75 -3.03
CA TYR A 177 6.72 13.70 -3.51
C TYR A 177 6.97 13.62 -5.01
N PHE A 178 7.04 12.42 -5.59
CA PHE A 178 7.43 12.22 -6.99
C PHE A 178 6.24 12.18 -7.96
N SER A 179 5.10 11.62 -7.56
CA SER A 179 3.97 11.36 -8.46
C SER A 179 3.40 12.62 -9.16
N PRO A 180 3.39 13.83 -8.54
CA PRO A 180 2.92 15.03 -9.25
C PRO A 180 3.88 15.54 -10.33
N LYS A 181 5.13 15.05 -10.33
CA LYS A 181 6.22 15.56 -11.20
C LYS A 181 6.46 14.69 -12.43
N VAL A 182 5.85 13.48 -12.48
CA VAL A 182 6.15 12.48 -13.50
C VAL A 182 4.92 11.70 -13.93
N ASN A 183 5.04 10.91 -14.99
CA ASN A 183 3.98 10.02 -15.41
C ASN A 183 3.80 8.86 -14.42
N GLY A 184 2.63 8.72 -13.81
CA GLY A 184 2.35 7.73 -12.76
C GLY A 184 2.47 6.28 -13.25
N VAL A 185 2.07 5.98 -14.48
CA VAL A 185 2.20 4.61 -15.05
C VAL A 185 3.67 4.23 -15.21
N LYS A 186 4.49 5.14 -15.75
CA LYS A 186 5.93 4.91 -15.89
C LYS A 186 6.62 4.81 -14.52
N LEU A 187 6.22 5.63 -13.56
CA LEU A 187 6.73 5.56 -12.19
C LEU A 187 6.43 4.19 -11.58
N SER A 188 5.19 3.71 -11.71
CA SER A 188 4.77 2.37 -11.28
C SER A 188 5.59 1.26 -11.95
N CYS A 189 5.78 1.34 -13.26
CA CYS A 189 6.57 0.37 -14.02
C CYS A 189 8.01 0.28 -13.49
N ILE A 190 8.70 1.42 -13.32
CA ILE A 190 10.08 1.45 -12.85
C ILE A 190 10.20 0.92 -11.42
N GLN A 191 9.31 1.33 -10.50
CA GLN A 191 9.37 0.84 -9.12
C GLN A 191 9.23 -0.69 -9.05
N PHE A 192 8.35 -1.30 -9.86
CA PHE A 192 8.20 -2.75 -9.89
C PHE A 192 9.36 -3.48 -10.57
N PHE A 193 10.02 -2.88 -11.56
CA PHE A 193 11.30 -3.40 -12.04
C PHE A 193 12.37 -3.41 -10.95
N VAL A 194 12.46 -2.34 -10.15
CA VAL A 194 13.42 -2.28 -9.03
C VAL A 194 13.12 -3.37 -8.00
N VAL A 195 11.86 -3.54 -7.59
CA VAL A 195 11.46 -4.61 -6.67
C VAL A 195 11.79 -5.99 -7.26
N GLY A 196 11.39 -6.23 -8.50
CA GLY A 196 11.64 -7.50 -9.18
C GLY A 196 13.12 -7.83 -9.31
N ILE A 197 13.96 -6.86 -9.65
CA ILE A 197 15.42 -7.04 -9.75
C ILE A 197 16.01 -7.39 -8.38
N ILE A 198 15.67 -6.67 -7.33
CA ILE A 198 16.22 -6.89 -5.99
C ILE A 198 15.79 -8.26 -5.47
N ASP A 199 14.48 -8.55 -5.43
CA ASP A 199 13.98 -9.78 -4.84
C ASP A 199 14.34 -11.02 -5.67
N CYS A 200 14.30 -10.95 -6.99
CA CYS A 200 14.75 -12.08 -7.80
C CYS A 200 16.27 -12.29 -7.72
N THR A 201 17.06 -11.23 -7.51
CA THR A 201 18.48 -11.41 -7.21
C THR A 201 18.68 -12.14 -5.88
N ILE A 202 17.95 -11.77 -4.84
CA ILE A 202 18.00 -12.48 -3.55
C ILE A 202 17.52 -13.93 -3.70
N MET A 203 16.46 -14.17 -4.48
CA MET A 203 15.95 -15.50 -4.80
C MET A 203 17.02 -16.41 -5.41
N LEU A 204 17.86 -15.89 -6.31
CA LEU A 204 18.95 -16.69 -6.92
C LEU A 204 19.94 -17.23 -5.88
N PHE A 205 20.18 -16.48 -4.78
CA PHE A 205 21.07 -16.91 -3.71
C PHE A 205 20.38 -17.77 -2.65
N ARG A 206 19.07 -17.64 -2.47
CA ARG A 206 18.29 -18.42 -1.49
C ARG A 206 17.77 -19.75 -2.02
N GLY A 207 17.63 -19.87 -3.31
CA GLY A 207 17.08 -21.01 -4.03
C GLY A 207 15.91 -20.60 -4.94
N VAL A 208 15.99 -21.03 -6.18
CA VAL A 208 14.95 -20.79 -7.18
C VAL A 208 13.85 -21.84 -6.99
N PRO A 209 12.55 -21.44 -6.89
CA PRO A 209 11.45 -22.39 -6.77
C PRO A 209 11.35 -23.25 -8.03
N SER A 210 10.84 -24.48 -7.90
CA SER A 210 10.61 -25.33 -9.05
C SER A 210 9.51 -24.74 -9.95
N PHE A 211 9.54 -25.04 -11.23
CA PHE A 211 8.49 -24.60 -12.16
C PHE A 211 7.10 -25.11 -11.76
N VAL A 212 7.04 -26.33 -11.20
CA VAL A 212 5.79 -26.92 -10.68
C VAL A 212 5.23 -26.11 -9.53
N ASP A 213 6.08 -25.68 -8.58
CA ASP A 213 5.64 -24.88 -7.44
C ASP A 213 5.15 -23.49 -7.88
N VAL A 214 5.81 -22.87 -8.86
CA VAL A 214 5.37 -21.59 -9.44
C VAL A 214 4.01 -21.72 -10.12
N ILE A 215 3.79 -22.80 -10.88
CA ILE A 215 2.48 -23.04 -11.53
C ILE A 215 1.41 -23.33 -10.48
N SER A 216 1.71 -24.05 -9.42
CA SER A 216 0.75 -24.40 -8.37
C SER A 216 0.15 -23.15 -7.70
N CYS A 217 0.92 -22.06 -7.57
CA CYS A 217 0.43 -20.76 -7.08
C CYS A 217 0.15 -19.75 -8.20
N GLY A 218 0.03 -20.20 -9.47
CA GLY A 218 -0.12 -19.32 -10.64
C GLY A 218 -1.29 -18.37 -10.56
N GLY A 219 -2.44 -18.77 -10.04
CA GLY A 219 -3.60 -17.90 -9.81
C GLY A 219 -3.29 -16.78 -8.81
N SER A 220 -2.59 -17.12 -7.72
CA SER A 220 -2.13 -16.15 -6.72
C SER A 220 -1.12 -15.15 -7.31
N LEU A 221 -0.17 -15.64 -8.11
CA LEU A 221 0.81 -14.80 -8.80
C LEU A 221 0.16 -13.88 -9.83
N LEU A 222 -0.81 -14.38 -10.61
CA LEU A 222 -1.55 -13.57 -11.59
C LEU A 222 -2.32 -12.44 -10.91
N TYR A 223 -3.07 -12.75 -9.86
CA TYR A 223 -3.80 -11.71 -9.12
C TYR A 223 -2.82 -10.70 -8.51
N ALA A 224 -1.81 -11.17 -7.79
CA ALA A 224 -0.84 -10.31 -7.13
C ALA A 224 -0.01 -9.48 -8.12
N GLY A 225 0.40 -10.04 -9.27
CA GLY A 225 1.18 -9.35 -10.28
C GLY A 225 0.36 -8.36 -11.11
N ILE A 226 -0.77 -8.81 -11.66
CA ILE A 226 -1.57 -7.98 -12.58
C ILE A 226 -2.49 -7.03 -11.81
N VAL A 227 -3.33 -7.59 -10.90
CA VAL A 227 -4.35 -6.77 -10.24
C VAL A 227 -3.73 -5.92 -9.14
N SER A 228 -2.91 -6.49 -8.27
CA SER A 228 -2.29 -5.75 -7.18
C SER A 228 -1.13 -4.87 -7.68
N CYS A 229 -0.08 -5.44 -8.30
CA CYS A 229 1.10 -4.67 -8.67
C CYS A 229 0.80 -3.72 -9.85
N ALA A 230 0.29 -4.21 -10.99
CA ALA A 230 0.13 -3.32 -12.13
C ALA A 230 -1.06 -2.36 -11.95
N VAL A 231 -2.24 -2.83 -11.57
CA VAL A 231 -3.43 -1.98 -11.49
C VAL A 231 -3.48 -1.19 -10.20
N ALA A 232 -3.51 -1.84 -9.03
CA ALA A 232 -3.80 -1.16 -7.76
C ALA A 232 -2.69 -0.15 -7.37
N TYR A 233 -1.40 -0.50 -7.49
CA TYR A 233 -0.33 0.46 -7.21
C TYR A 233 -0.27 1.63 -8.21
N THR A 234 -0.64 1.39 -9.47
CA THR A 234 -0.77 2.50 -10.44
C THR A 234 -1.92 3.43 -10.07
N LEU A 235 -3.06 2.86 -9.63
CA LEU A 235 -4.18 3.64 -9.11
C LEU A 235 -3.80 4.40 -7.83
N GLN A 236 -3.00 3.80 -6.94
CA GLN A 236 -2.43 4.49 -5.77
C GLN A 236 -1.66 5.73 -6.21
N ILE A 237 -0.69 5.58 -7.11
CA ILE A 237 0.14 6.69 -7.59
C ILE A 237 -0.72 7.79 -8.19
N ILE A 238 -1.72 7.43 -9.00
CA ILE A 238 -2.65 8.39 -9.62
C ILE A 238 -3.54 9.04 -8.55
N GLY A 239 -4.09 8.27 -7.63
CA GLY A 239 -4.97 8.77 -6.57
C GLY A 239 -4.25 9.74 -5.62
N GLN A 240 -2.99 9.45 -5.27
CA GLN A 240 -2.17 10.31 -4.41
C GLN A 240 -1.85 11.66 -5.04
N GLN A 241 -1.86 11.80 -6.38
CA GLN A 241 -1.74 13.12 -7.03
C GLN A 241 -2.89 14.09 -6.69
N TYR A 242 -4.01 13.56 -6.21
CA TYR A 242 -5.24 14.31 -5.93
C TYR A 242 -5.63 14.33 -4.45
N THR A 243 -4.80 13.80 -3.55
CA THR A 243 -5.07 13.74 -2.11
C THR A 243 -3.82 14.10 -1.32
N SER A 244 -3.98 14.54 -0.06
CA SER A 244 -2.83 14.65 0.84
C SER A 244 -2.36 13.26 1.31
N PRO A 245 -1.08 13.08 1.68
CA PRO A 245 -0.56 11.78 2.16
C PRO A 245 -1.41 11.18 3.28
N THR A 246 -1.78 11.99 4.28
CA THR A 246 -2.60 11.55 5.41
C THR A 246 -4.01 11.11 4.98
N ALA A 247 -4.69 11.88 4.11
CA ALA A 247 -6.02 11.50 3.61
C ALA A 247 -5.93 10.28 2.67
N GLY A 248 -4.86 10.18 1.91
CA GLY A 248 -4.59 9.06 1.02
C GLY A 248 -4.32 7.76 1.78
N SER A 249 -3.41 7.79 2.77
CA SER A 249 -3.10 6.62 3.60
C SER A 249 -4.34 6.08 4.30
N LEU A 250 -5.22 6.98 4.69
CA LEU A 250 -6.47 6.65 5.33
C LEU A 250 -7.48 5.97 4.38
N ALA A 251 -7.66 6.49 3.17
CA ALA A 251 -8.51 5.83 2.20
C ALA A 251 -7.97 4.43 1.85
N MET A 252 -6.65 4.29 1.76
CA MET A 252 -6.00 3.00 1.48
C MET A 252 -6.08 2.02 2.63
N SER A 253 -6.14 2.46 3.89
CA SER A 253 -6.23 1.55 5.06
C SER A 253 -7.55 0.77 5.13
N LEU A 254 -8.57 1.13 4.33
CA LEU A 254 -9.74 0.30 4.11
C LEU A 254 -9.37 -1.08 3.51
N GLU A 255 -8.15 -1.24 3.01
CA GLU A 255 -7.63 -2.55 2.58
C GLU A 255 -7.76 -3.61 3.67
N SER A 256 -7.63 -3.22 4.94
CA SER A 256 -7.78 -4.13 6.07
C SER A 256 -9.20 -4.68 6.21
N VAL A 257 -10.21 -3.83 6.01
CA VAL A 257 -11.62 -4.28 6.01
C VAL A 257 -11.88 -5.22 4.85
N PHE A 258 -11.40 -4.86 3.66
CA PHE A 258 -11.57 -5.71 2.47
C PHE A 258 -10.75 -7.00 2.55
N ALA A 259 -9.63 -7.03 3.26
CA ALA A 259 -8.86 -8.26 3.50
C ALA A 259 -9.63 -9.23 4.40
N VAL A 260 -10.28 -8.74 5.46
CA VAL A 260 -11.16 -9.56 6.31
C VAL A 260 -12.33 -10.12 5.51
N LEU A 261 -13.01 -9.27 4.75
CA LEU A 261 -14.14 -9.71 3.92
C LEU A 261 -13.69 -10.74 2.87
N SER A 262 -12.54 -10.52 2.23
CA SER A 262 -11.99 -11.46 1.24
C SER A 262 -11.55 -12.77 1.90
N GLY A 263 -10.92 -12.72 3.09
CA GLY A 263 -10.53 -13.90 3.86
C GLY A 263 -11.75 -14.74 4.27
N TRP A 264 -12.82 -14.08 4.72
CA TRP A 264 -14.07 -14.76 5.02
C TRP A 264 -14.72 -15.38 3.78
N LEU A 265 -14.86 -14.61 2.70
CA LEU A 265 -15.56 -15.07 1.48
C LEU A 265 -14.78 -16.16 0.71
N ILE A 266 -13.45 -16.06 0.66
CA ILE A 266 -12.61 -16.92 -0.19
C ILE A 266 -12.02 -18.10 0.61
N GLN A 267 -11.56 -17.85 1.85
CA GLN A 267 -10.90 -18.86 2.68
C GLN A 267 -11.80 -19.42 3.79
N GLY A 268 -13.01 -18.86 4.01
CA GLY A 268 -13.89 -19.25 5.11
C GLY A 268 -13.34 -18.91 6.51
N ILE A 269 -12.36 -18.03 6.60
CA ILE A 269 -11.68 -17.67 7.86
C ILE A 269 -12.49 -16.62 8.59
N VAL A 270 -12.95 -16.97 9.81
CA VAL A 270 -13.63 -16.03 10.71
C VAL A 270 -12.65 -15.62 11.81
N LEU A 271 -12.54 -14.31 12.04
CA LEU A 271 -11.71 -13.76 13.11
C LEU A 271 -12.25 -14.13 14.50
N LYS A 272 -11.35 -14.29 15.46
CA LYS A 272 -11.71 -14.46 16.87
C LYS A 272 -12.28 -13.17 17.45
N GLU A 273 -13.03 -13.26 18.54
CA GLU A 273 -13.68 -12.09 19.15
C GLU A 273 -12.69 -10.96 19.51
N ASN A 274 -11.56 -11.30 20.12
CA ASN A 274 -10.53 -10.32 20.44
C ASN A 274 -9.89 -9.68 19.19
N GLU A 275 -9.74 -10.43 18.10
CA GLU A 275 -9.25 -9.92 16.82
C GLU A 275 -10.28 -8.95 16.21
N ILE A 276 -11.58 -9.29 16.28
CA ILE A 276 -12.67 -8.41 15.82
C ILE A 276 -12.66 -7.09 16.62
N ILE A 277 -12.58 -7.17 17.95
CA ILE A 277 -12.52 -5.98 18.81
C ILE A 277 -11.31 -5.14 18.49
N GLY A 278 -10.14 -5.77 18.32
CA GLY A 278 -8.91 -5.09 17.91
C GLY A 278 -9.07 -4.39 16.56
N CYS A 279 -9.66 -5.05 15.58
CA CYS A 279 -9.97 -4.48 14.27
C CYS A 279 -10.90 -3.27 14.36
N VAL A 280 -11.94 -3.33 15.17
CA VAL A 280 -12.87 -2.21 15.39
C VAL A 280 -12.15 -1.02 16.00
N ILE A 281 -11.25 -1.25 16.97
CA ILE A 281 -10.47 -0.17 17.61
C ILE A 281 -9.51 0.46 16.60
N VAL A 282 -8.77 -0.34 15.81
CA VAL A 282 -7.90 0.19 14.76
C VAL A 282 -8.70 0.98 13.73
N PHE A 283 -9.86 0.46 13.30
CA PHE A 283 -10.74 1.16 12.37
C PHE A 283 -11.28 2.48 12.95
N ALA A 284 -11.64 2.51 14.24
CA ALA A 284 -12.03 3.75 14.94
C ALA A 284 -10.88 4.76 14.99
N ALA A 285 -9.64 4.31 15.23
CA ALA A 285 -8.44 5.15 15.16
C ALA A 285 -8.25 5.76 13.77
N ILE A 286 -8.47 4.96 12.73
CA ILE A 286 -8.45 5.38 11.34
C ILE A 286 -9.47 6.50 11.10
N ILE A 287 -10.74 6.30 11.48
CA ILE A 287 -11.81 7.29 11.32
C ILE A 287 -11.49 8.57 12.11
N LEU A 288 -10.97 8.46 13.34
CA LEU A 288 -10.63 9.61 14.18
C LEU A 288 -9.68 10.57 13.49
N VAL A 289 -8.64 10.05 12.81
CA VAL A 289 -7.69 10.88 12.06
C VAL A 289 -8.37 11.61 10.90
N GLN A 290 -9.46 11.05 10.32
CA GLN A 290 -10.19 11.61 9.20
C GLN A 290 -11.10 12.78 9.54
N ILE A 291 -11.64 12.79 10.76
CA ILE A 291 -12.63 13.80 11.13
C ILE A 291 -12.01 15.21 10.97
N PRO A 292 -12.61 16.10 10.16
CA PRO A 292 -12.11 17.46 9.99
C PRO A 292 -12.12 18.21 11.32
N ASP A 293 -11.07 18.98 11.60
CA ASP A 293 -10.92 19.72 12.87
C ASP A 293 -12.05 20.70 13.17
N GLY A 294 -12.74 21.16 12.14
CA GLY A 294 -13.89 22.05 12.26
C GLY A 294 -15.08 21.46 13.03
N ILE A 295 -15.17 20.13 13.14
CA ILE A 295 -16.26 19.47 13.89
C ILE A 295 -16.02 19.57 15.39
N PHE A 296 -14.76 19.54 15.83
CA PHE A 296 -14.39 19.65 17.26
C PHE A 296 -14.18 21.09 17.73
N ARG A 297 -14.00 22.06 16.83
CA ARG A 297 -14.06 23.47 17.17
C ARG A 297 -15.51 23.90 17.33
N ARG A 298 -16.09 23.67 18.53
CA ARG A 298 -17.30 24.34 18.97
C ARG A 298 -17.09 25.84 18.72
N LYS A 299 -18.00 26.46 17.95
CA LYS A 299 -18.09 27.92 17.79
C LYS A 299 -18.23 28.56 19.16
N ASN A 300 -17.14 28.97 19.78
CA ASN A 300 -17.19 30.04 20.77
C ASN A 300 -17.40 31.35 19.98
N LYS A 301 -18.59 31.55 19.44
CA LYS A 301 -19.13 32.90 19.25
C LYS A 301 -19.58 33.37 20.61
N VAL A 302 -18.69 33.98 21.36
CA VAL A 302 -19.04 34.89 22.41
C VAL A 302 -19.68 36.08 21.72
N ASN A 303 -20.97 36.30 21.97
CA ASN A 303 -21.64 37.55 21.71
C ASN A 303 -20.97 38.64 22.52
N THR A 304 -20.40 39.63 21.87
CA THR A 304 -20.20 40.99 22.34
C THR A 304 -20.74 41.95 21.31
#